data_63b04fcb9a1f59e6a243f4b70b125169
#
_entry.id   63b04fcb9a1f59e6a243f4b70b125169
#
_cell.length_a   1.000
_cell.length_b   1.000
_cell.length_c   1.000
_cell.angle_alpha   90.00
_cell.angle_beta   90.00
_cell.angle_gamma   90.00
#
_symmetry.space_group_name_H-M   'P 1'
#
loop_
_entity.id
_entity.type
_entity.pdbx_description
1 polymer ?
#
loop_
_entity_poly.entity_id
_entity_poly.type
_entity_poly.pdbx_seq_one_letter_code
_entity_poly.pdbx_strand_id
1 'polypeptide(L)'
;MRVQFLTLAEVFDIHFYQLEHFGGMPGTWDIGLLKSAAAMPEVCYGGIVLHKDIFEMAAAYLFHIVQSHPFLDGNRRTGAMSAVVFLDVNGYEFTAEDEEFTEMVLQVASGRMEKPAIAEFLKSHCSPQC
;
A
#
# COMPACT_ATOMS: atom_id res chain seq x y z
N MET A 1 0.71 21.56 -1.03
CA MET A 1 -0.29 20.64 -0.48
C MET A 1 0.37 19.67 0.47
N ARG A 2 -0.22 19.49 1.63
CA ARG A 2 0.34 18.59 2.64
C ARG A 2 -0.16 17.17 2.38
N VAL A 3 0.78 16.23 2.28
CA VAL A 3 0.45 14.81 2.13
C VAL A 3 0.05 14.24 3.49
N GLN A 4 -1.03 13.48 3.52
CA GLN A 4 -1.46 12.77 4.70
C GLN A 4 -1.03 11.32 4.61
N PHE A 5 -0.01 10.93 5.38
CA PHE A 5 0.47 9.56 5.43
C PHE A 5 -0.37 8.73 6.39
N LEU A 6 -0.40 7.42 6.16
CA LEU A 6 -1.05 6.49 7.09
C LEU A 6 -0.14 6.28 8.30
N THR A 7 -0.76 6.23 9.49
CA THR A 7 -0.03 5.86 10.70
C THR A 7 0.11 4.35 10.78
N LEU A 8 1.02 3.89 11.62
CA LEU A 8 1.16 2.45 11.88
C LEU A 8 -0.14 1.85 12.41
N ALA A 9 -0.83 2.58 13.30
CA ALA A 9 -2.12 2.14 13.84
C ALA A 9 -3.16 1.97 12.73
N GLU A 10 -3.18 2.88 11.76
CA GLU A 10 -4.11 2.79 10.63
C GLU A 10 -3.81 1.57 9.77
N VAL A 11 -2.54 1.23 9.56
CA VAL A 11 -2.18 0.01 8.82
C VAL A 11 -2.64 -1.24 9.58
N PHE A 12 -2.48 -1.26 10.90
CA PHE A 12 -3.01 -2.35 11.73
C PHE A 12 -4.53 -2.47 11.60
N ASP A 13 -5.25 -1.33 11.62
CA ASP A 13 -6.70 -1.32 11.46
C ASP A 13 -7.12 -1.88 10.10
N ILE A 14 -6.39 -1.51 9.05
CA ILE A 14 -6.64 -2.03 7.71
C ILE A 14 -6.44 -3.54 7.68
N HIS A 15 -5.37 -4.04 8.29
CA HIS A 15 -5.10 -5.48 8.37
C HIS A 15 -6.21 -6.21 9.11
N PHE A 16 -6.62 -5.68 10.26
CA PHE A 16 -7.70 -6.26 11.06
C PHE A 16 -8.99 -6.35 10.24
N TYR A 17 -9.33 -5.29 9.50
CA TYR A 17 -10.50 -5.27 8.63
C TYR A 17 -10.44 -6.39 7.58
N GLN A 18 -9.28 -6.60 6.97
CA GLN A 18 -9.12 -7.66 5.97
C GLN A 18 -9.37 -9.04 6.58
N LEU A 19 -8.84 -9.29 7.77
CA LEU A 19 -9.04 -10.57 8.45
C LEU A 19 -10.50 -10.78 8.82
N GLU A 20 -11.20 -9.74 9.30
CA GLU A 20 -12.61 -9.84 9.66
C GLU A 20 -13.51 -10.17 8.48
N HIS A 21 -13.22 -9.58 7.30
CA HIS A 21 -14.08 -9.69 6.14
C HIS A 21 -13.73 -10.87 5.24
N PHE A 22 -12.48 -11.29 5.23
CA PHE A 22 -12.00 -12.33 4.31
C PHE A 22 -11.40 -13.53 5.01
N GLY A 23 -11.29 -13.48 6.32
CA GLY A 23 -10.66 -14.55 7.11
C GLY A 23 -9.15 -14.47 7.05
N GLY A 24 -8.51 -15.39 7.73
CA GLY A 24 -7.08 -15.48 7.82
C GLY A 24 -6.60 -15.54 9.25
N MET A 25 -5.33 -15.88 9.44
CA MET A 25 -4.74 -16.01 10.76
C MET A 25 -4.28 -14.65 11.28
N PRO A 26 -4.73 -14.24 12.48
CA PRO A 26 -4.29 -12.96 13.07
C PRO A 26 -2.84 -13.05 13.54
N GLY A 27 -2.19 -11.91 13.59
CA GLY A 27 -0.86 -11.77 14.16
C GLY A 27 0.13 -11.08 13.23
N THR A 28 1.13 -10.47 13.85
CA THR A 28 2.22 -9.82 13.16
C THR A 28 3.44 -10.75 13.23
N TRP A 29 3.97 -11.11 12.04
CA TRP A 29 5.16 -11.95 11.95
C TRP A 29 6.40 -11.20 12.46
N ASP A 30 6.55 -9.94 12.05
CA ASP A 30 7.71 -9.14 12.41
C ASP A 30 7.32 -7.67 12.44
N ILE A 31 7.24 -7.10 13.65
CA ILE A 31 6.86 -5.69 13.84
C ILE A 31 7.89 -4.74 13.23
N GLY A 32 9.16 -5.11 13.21
CA GLY A 32 10.21 -4.29 12.60
C GLY A 32 10.03 -4.17 11.09
N LEU A 33 9.68 -5.26 10.42
CA LEU A 33 9.36 -5.24 9.00
C LEU A 33 8.14 -4.38 8.72
N LEU A 34 7.11 -4.47 9.58
CA LEU A 34 5.92 -3.65 9.41
C LEU A 34 6.22 -2.16 9.56
N LYS A 35 6.98 -1.80 10.60
CA LYS A 35 7.38 -0.41 10.82
C LYS A 35 8.18 0.13 9.65
N SER A 36 9.13 -0.66 9.14
CA SER A 36 9.94 -0.28 7.99
C SER A 36 9.07 -0.09 6.74
N ALA A 37 8.18 -1.04 6.47
CA ALA A 37 7.30 -0.96 5.30
C ALA A 37 6.38 0.26 5.37
N ALA A 38 5.80 0.54 6.53
CA ALA A 38 4.90 1.67 6.72
C ALA A 38 5.63 3.02 6.65
N ALA A 39 6.93 3.05 6.92
CA ALA A 39 7.73 4.27 6.87
C ALA A 39 8.26 4.59 5.46
N MET A 40 8.35 3.61 4.57
CA MET A 40 8.95 3.79 3.25
C MET A 40 8.31 4.89 2.40
N PRO A 41 6.98 5.08 2.42
CA PRO A 41 6.37 6.11 1.57
C PRO A 41 6.89 7.52 1.81
N GLU A 42 7.31 7.84 3.04
CA GLU A 42 7.78 9.19 3.38
C GLU A 42 9.29 9.30 3.57
N VAL A 43 10.04 8.28 3.15
CA VAL A 43 11.48 8.23 3.38
C VAL A 43 12.22 9.32 2.58
N CYS A 44 13.22 9.91 3.23
CA CYS A 44 14.09 10.92 2.61
C CYS A 44 15.56 10.52 2.79
N TYR A 45 16.37 10.84 1.80
CA TYR A 45 17.83 10.67 1.87
C TYR A 45 18.49 12.01 1.53
N GLY A 46 19.29 12.55 2.47
CA GLY A 46 19.98 13.80 2.26
C GLY A 46 19.05 14.97 1.94
N GLY A 47 17.86 14.99 2.52
CA GLY A 47 16.86 16.03 2.28
C GLY A 47 16.04 15.84 1.01
N ILE A 48 16.28 14.75 0.27
CA ILE A 48 15.55 14.46 -0.96
C ILE A 48 14.52 13.36 -0.71
N VAL A 49 13.27 13.63 -1.06
CA VAL A 49 12.16 12.67 -0.94
C VAL A 49 12.33 11.58 -2.00
N LEU A 50 12.35 10.32 -1.57
CA LEU A 50 12.52 9.20 -2.49
C LEU A 50 11.29 9.01 -3.40
N HIS A 51 10.09 9.09 -2.83
CA HIS A 51 8.84 8.95 -3.58
C HIS A 51 8.24 10.33 -3.79
N LYS A 52 8.22 10.79 -5.06
CA LYS A 52 8.03 12.20 -5.40
C LYS A 52 6.58 12.63 -5.53
N ASP A 53 5.67 11.71 -5.79
CA ASP A 53 4.25 12.06 -5.92
C ASP A 53 3.37 11.05 -5.17
N ILE A 54 2.09 11.36 -5.11
CA ILE A 54 1.09 10.55 -4.39
C ILE A 54 1.05 9.10 -4.90
N PHE A 55 1.21 8.91 -6.21
CA PHE A 55 1.12 7.56 -6.79
C PHE A 55 2.36 6.74 -6.47
N GLU A 56 3.54 7.34 -6.45
CA GLU A 56 4.76 6.68 -6.01
C GLU A 56 4.70 6.32 -4.53
N MET A 57 4.13 7.20 -3.71
CA MET A 57 3.95 6.94 -2.28
C MET A 57 2.96 5.80 -2.03
N ALA A 58 1.84 5.80 -2.75
CA ALA A 58 0.86 4.70 -2.67
C ALA A 58 1.48 3.37 -3.11
N ALA A 59 2.26 3.40 -4.18
CA ALA A 59 2.97 2.22 -4.67
C ALA A 59 3.96 1.70 -3.62
N ALA A 60 4.58 2.60 -2.85
CA ALA A 60 5.51 2.20 -1.79
C ALA A 60 4.79 1.47 -0.65
N TYR A 61 3.60 1.92 -0.24
CA TYR A 61 2.80 1.16 0.74
C TYR A 61 2.53 -0.25 0.24
N LEU A 62 2.01 -0.36 -0.96
CA LEU A 62 1.64 -1.66 -1.53
C LEU A 62 2.87 -2.56 -1.66
N PHE A 63 3.92 -2.06 -2.30
CA PHE A 63 5.11 -2.85 -2.58
C PHE A 63 5.77 -3.35 -1.31
N HIS A 64 6.02 -2.46 -0.35
CA HIS A 64 6.78 -2.83 0.86
C HIS A 64 5.98 -3.72 1.80
N ILE A 65 4.66 -3.52 1.93
CA ILE A 65 3.84 -4.41 2.75
C ILE A 65 3.75 -5.80 2.11
N VAL A 66 3.52 -5.86 0.80
CA VAL A 66 3.42 -7.15 0.10
C VAL A 66 4.75 -7.90 0.10
N GLN A 67 5.86 -7.20 -0.22
CA GLN A 67 7.16 -7.83 -0.33
C GLN A 67 7.77 -8.20 1.03
N SER A 68 7.60 -7.36 2.05
CA SER A 68 8.15 -7.62 3.38
C SER A 68 7.41 -8.72 4.14
N HIS A 69 6.15 -8.92 3.81
CA HIS A 69 5.34 -9.97 4.41
C HIS A 69 5.30 -9.89 5.95
N PRO A 70 4.94 -8.71 6.52
CA PRO A 70 5.09 -8.48 7.96
C PRO A 70 4.05 -9.18 8.83
N PHE A 71 2.90 -9.54 8.25
CA PHE A 71 1.82 -10.23 8.99
C PHE A 71 1.90 -11.73 8.74
N LEU A 72 1.27 -12.51 9.62
CA LEU A 72 1.14 -13.95 9.43
C LEU A 72 0.28 -14.26 8.20
N ASP A 73 -0.75 -13.44 7.96
CA ASP A 73 -1.68 -13.63 6.86
C ASP A 73 -2.24 -12.28 6.43
N GLY A 74 -2.81 -12.21 5.22
CA GLY A 74 -3.48 -11.01 4.74
C GLY A 74 -2.56 -9.91 4.22
N ASN A 75 -1.30 -10.20 3.92
CA ASN A 75 -0.33 -9.20 3.47
C ASN A 75 -0.72 -8.56 2.14
N ARG A 76 -1.16 -9.35 1.16
CA ARG A 76 -1.53 -8.81 -0.16
C ARG A 76 -2.73 -7.89 -0.07
N ARG A 77 -3.77 -8.30 0.66
CA ARG A 77 -4.97 -7.47 0.84
C ARG A 77 -4.66 -6.21 1.63
N THR A 78 -3.84 -6.32 2.66
CA THR A 78 -3.46 -5.17 3.49
C THR A 78 -2.62 -4.17 2.70
N GLY A 79 -1.66 -4.63 1.92
CA GLY A 79 -0.87 -3.76 1.05
C GLY A 79 -1.73 -3.05 0.02
N ALA A 80 -2.61 -3.80 -0.65
CA ALA A 80 -3.51 -3.25 -1.65
C ALA A 80 -4.45 -2.20 -1.03
N MET A 81 -5.09 -2.52 0.09
CA MET A 81 -6.02 -1.60 0.74
C MET A 81 -5.32 -0.38 1.33
N SER A 82 -4.09 -0.54 1.84
CA SER A 82 -3.31 0.60 2.34
C SER A 82 -3.06 1.62 1.23
N ALA A 83 -2.71 1.15 0.03
CA ALA A 83 -2.54 2.04 -1.12
C ALA A 83 -3.84 2.78 -1.47
N VAL A 84 -4.95 2.06 -1.49
CA VAL A 84 -6.26 2.64 -1.82
C VAL A 84 -6.69 3.68 -0.78
N VAL A 85 -6.56 3.36 0.51
CA VAL A 85 -6.90 4.28 1.60
C VAL A 85 -6.01 5.51 1.57
N PHE A 86 -4.71 5.32 1.32
CA PHE A 86 -3.78 6.45 1.20
C PHE A 86 -4.19 7.39 0.06
N LEU A 87 -4.54 6.84 -1.10
CA LEU A 87 -5.02 7.64 -2.22
C LEU A 87 -6.30 8.39 -1.86
N ASP A 88 -7.23 7.71 -1.20
CA ASP A 88 -8.51 8.29 -0.80
C ASP A 88 -8.34 9.47 0.14
N VAL A 89 -7.54 9.33 1.19
CA VAL A 89 -7.33 10.43 2.15
C VAL A 89 -6.54 11.60 1.57
N ASN A 90 -5.91 11.40 0.42
CA ASN A 90 -5.19 12.46 -0.29
C ASN A 90 -5.93 12.99 -1.51
N GLY A 91 -7.22 12.69 -1.62
CA GLY A 91 -8.10 13.31 -2.61
C GLY A 91 -8.23 12.60 -3.94
N TYR A 92 -7.93 11.30 -4.01
CA TYR A 92 -8.06 10.52 -5.24
C TYR A 92 -8.99 9.34 -5.04
N GLU A 93 -9.85 9.12 -6.04
CA GLU A 93 -10.71 7.94 -6.08
C GLU A 93 -10.09 6.90 -6.99
N PHE A 94 -9.88 5.69 -6.47
CA PHE A 94 -9.31 4.58 -7.20
C PHE A 94 -10.45 3.66 -7.68
N THR A 95 -10.53 3.42 -8.98
CA THR A 95 -11.66 2.73 -9.60
C THR A 95 -11.28 1.54 -10.49
N ALA A 96 -10.17 0.88 -10.23
CA ALA A 96 -9.81 -0.33 -10.96
C ALA A 96 -10.81 -1.46 -10.64
N GLU A 97 -11.03 -2.33 -11.62
CA GLU A 97 -11.84 -3.52 -11.38
C GLU A 97 -11.10 -4.50 -10.46
N ASP A 98 -11.86 -5.25 -9.64
CA ASP A 98 -11.29 -6.14 -8.64
C ASP A 98 -10.35 -7.18 -9.24
N GLU A 99 -10.72 -7.79 -10.36
CA GLU A 99 -9.88 -8.81 -10.99
C GLU A 99 -8.58 -8.23 -11.50
N GLU A 100 -8.61 -7.06 -12.11
CA GLU A 100 -7.44 -6.38 -12.64
C GLU A 100 -6.50 -5.96 -11.51
N PHE A 101 -7.05 -5.41 -10.44
CA PHE A 101 -6.27 -5.01 -9.28
C PHE A 101 -5.64 -6.22 -8.58
N THR A 102 -6.42 -7.29 -8.39
CA THR A 102 -5.92 -8.53 -7.78
C THR A 102 -4.77 -9.10 -8.60
N GLU A 103 -4.89 -9.14 -9.92
CA GLU A 103 -3.83 -9.65 -10.79
C GLU A 103 -2.55 -8.81 -10.65
N MET A 104 -2.70 -7.48 -10.60
CA MET A 104 -1.55 -6.58 -10.40
C MET A 104 -0.85 -6.88 -9.06
N VAL A 105 -1.62 -7.05 -7.99
CA VAL A 105 -1.06 -7.34 -6.67
C VAL A 105 -0.35 -8.69 -6.66
N LEU A 106 -0.88 -9.69 -7.37
CA LEU A 106 -0.23 -10.98 -7.52
C LEU A 106 1.10 -10.86 -8.26
N GLN A 107 1.20 -9.99 -9.26
CA GLN A 107 2.45 -9.72 -9.94
C GLN A 107 3.49 -9.12 -8.98
N VAL A 108 3.06 -8.22 -8.10
CA VAL A 108 3.93 -7.66 -7.07
C VAL A 108 4.40 -8.76 -6.11
N ALA A 109 3.48 -9.58 -5.63
CA ALA A 109 3.80 -10.66 -4.69
C ALA A 109 4.77 -11.67 -5.26
N SER A 110 4.71 -11.93 -6.56
CA SER A 110 5.60 -12.87 -7.23
C SER A 110 6.94 -12.26 -7.66
N GLY A 111 7.17 -10.98 -7.34
CA GLY A 111 8.41 -10.29 -7.69
C GLY A 111 8.50 -9.83 -9.15
N ARG A 112 7.39 -9.83 -9.87
CA ARG A 112 7.36 -9.48 -11.30
C ARG A 112 7.03 -8.03 -11.57
N MET A 113 6.65 -7.26 -10.55
CA MET A 113 6.31 -5.85 -10.71
C MET A 113 6.93 -5.03 -9.60
N GLU A 114 7.59 -3.95 -9.97
CA GLU A 114 8.26 -3.04 -9.05
C GLU A 114 7.51 -1.73 -8.92
N LYS A 115 7.95 -0.86 -8.00
CA LYS A 115 7.25 0.36 -7.64
C LYS A 115 6.88 1.28 -8.81
N PRO A 116 7.76 1.53 -9.80
CA PRO A 116 7.37 2.41 -10.91
C PRO A 116 6.16 1.90 -11.69
N ALA A 117 6.09 0.59 -11.95
CA ALA A 117 4.95 0.01 -12.65
C ALA A 117 3.68 0.03 -11.80
N ILE A 118 3.81 -0.18 -10.48
CA ILE A 118 2.67 -0.08 -9.56
C ILE A 118 2.13 1.35 -9.57
N ALA A 119 3.00 2.35 -9.47
CA ALA A 119 2.62 3.75 -9.48
C ALA A 119 1.87 4.11 -10.76
N GLU A 120 2.33 3.63 -11.90
CA GLU A 120 1.68 3.86 -13.19
C GLU A 120 0.29 3.23 -13.23
N PHE A 121 0.15 2.00 -12.74
CA PHE A 121 -1.15 1.33 -12.65
C PHE A 121 -2.12 2.14 -11.78
N LEU A 122 -1.68 2.55 -10.59
CA LEU A 122 -2.51 3.32 -9.68
C LEU A 122 -2.94 4.65 -10.30
N LYS A 123 -2.00 5.35 -10.93
CA LYS A 123 -2.27 6.64 -11.56
C LYS A 123 -3.31 6.51 -12.68
N SER A 124 -3.19 5.48 -13.50
CA SER A 124 -4.09 5.30 -14.64
C SER A 124 -5.51 4.90 -14.22
N HIS A 125 -5.72 4.48 -12.98
CA HIS A 125 -7.03 4.09 -12.45
C HIS A 125 -7.56 5.05 -11.39
N CYS A 126 -6.94 6.22 -11.25
CA CYS A 126 -7.37 7.23 -10.29
C CYS A 126 -7.92 8.47 -10.96
N SER A 127 -8.87 9.11 -10.27
CA SER A 127 -9.37 10.43 -10.64
C SER A 127 -9.44 11.29 -9.39
N PRO A 128 -9.27 12.64 -9.53
CA PRO A 128 -9.41 13.52 -8.39
C PRO A 128 -10.81 13.48 -7.84
N GLN A 129 -10.95 13.54 -6.52
CA GLN A 129 -12.24 13.68 -5.86
C GLN A 129 -12.69 15.14 -5.92
N CYS A 130 -13.99 15.34 -6.11
CA CYS A 130 -14.57 16.68 -6.13
C CYS A 130 -14.80 17.23 -4.73
#